data_d3ebd49fbf3970f804782e3c1d5283a4
#
_entry.id   d3ebd49fbf3970f804782e3c1d5283a4
#
_cell.length_a   1.000
_cell.length_b   1.000
_cell.length_c   1.000
_cell.angle_alpha   90.00
_cell.angle_beta   90.00
_cell.angle_gamma   90.00
#
_symmetry.space_group_name_H-M   'P 1'
#
loop_
_entity.id
_entity.type
_entity.pdbx_description
1 polymer ?
#
loop_
_entity_poly.entity_id
_entity_poly.type
_entity_poly.pdbx_seq_one_letter_code
_entity_poly.pdbx_strand_id
1 'polypeptide(L)'
;MDEETNRMKTVGRLWAVVGLIALLGVSACSPAASTAPSTAPTQGAVASSGPADTAAPATEAPAPSPTLLLITPEPITGKGPNGGTPVTWFIGLGAGTQPSQIDAEKAFATAYNASQSDVYLRLEIVDNTQASNILKTEISAGGGPDIIGPVGVEGLNLFADQLLDLKPLISSTGYQSTGVDQALVDFFSKLGDNGATVGLPFAVYPSYIFYNKDLFDEADLPYPPTKVGEQYQGKPWDLDALRKLAMQLTVDKNGNDASQAAFDPTNVVQWGFDAQYMDNYNLRAEAAFFGAGSFVGSDGKAVIPDYVAQAAKWWNKGVWTDHFIPTAAQVSSDLLGAGNEFASGNLAIDEGHTWFTCCITPSAPNTPFKVGFAVQPTVNGKITSPLHADTFSILKGTKVSDAAFKALTAMVASGDLLTAYGAMPADQSKQQAWFDSINAGFPGMDFDWSVATAMLAYPDVPNHQSNLPDYSSARSAFQAFGNNYRTTSGLDIDAELAKLQVTLQGIFDKAQ
;
A
#
# COMPACT_ATOMS: atom_id res chain seq x y z
N MET A 1 -2.33 -57.12 -4.60
CA MET A 1 -1.12 -56.94 -5.42
C MET A 1 -1.58 -56.32 -6.70
N ASP A 2 -1.64 -54.97 -6.72
CA ASP A 2 -1.80 -54.15 -7.94
C ASP A 2 -2.30 -52.71 -7.60
N GLU A 3 -1.72 -52.09 -6.53
CA GLU A 3 -2.06 -50.70 -6.21
C GLU A 3 -0.82 -49.84 -5.96
N GLU A 4 0.38 -50.39 -6.03
CA GLU A 4 1.64 -49.67 -5.75
C GLU A 4 2.41 -49.18 -7.00
N THR A 5 1.90 -49.46 -8.21
CA THR A 5 2.67 -49.20 -9.46
C THR A 5 2.24 -47.92 -10.19
N ASN A 6 1.30 -47.14 -9.66
CA ASN A 6 0.78 -45.94 -10.35
C ASN A 6 1.23 -44.59 -9.79
N ARG A 7 2.05 -44.57 -8.74
CA ARG A 7 2.57 -43.33 -8.12
C ARG A 7 3.92 -42.84 -8.64
N MET A 8 4.55 -43.52 -9.58
CA MET A 8 5.88 -43.20 -10.08
C MET A 8 5.96 -42.79 -11.55
N LYS A 9 4.88 -42.30 -12.14
CA LYS A 9 4.87 -41.91 -13.58
C LYS A 9 4.56 -40.45 -13.89
N THR A 10 4.41 -39.56 -12.88
CA THR A 10 4.05 -38.15 -13.14
C THR A 10 5.19 -37.17 -12.94
N VAL A 11 6.35 -37.59 -12.42
CA VAL A 11 7.51 -36.67 -12.16
C VAL A 11 8.52 -36.62 -13.33
N GLY A 12 8.25 -37.26 -14.46
CA GLY A 12 9.22 -37.45 -15.53
C GLY A 12 8.97 -36.72 -16.86
N ARG A 13 8.22 -35.61 -16.90
CA ARG A 13 7.95 -34.91 -18.17
C ARG A 13 7.91 -33.39 -18.11
N LEU A 14 8.98 -32.76 -17.68
CA LEU A 14 9.18 -31.31 -17.93
C LEU A 14 10.66 -30.93 -18.04
N TRP A 15 11.41 -31.63 -18.86
CA TRP A 15 12.74 -31.19 -19.35
C TRP A 15 12.86 -31.52 -20.82
N ALA A 16 12.36 -30.66 -21.68
CA ALA A 16 12.83 -30.49 -23.06
C ALA A 16 11.95 -29.50 -23.83
N VAL A 17 12.18 -28.21 -23.75
CA VAL A 17 12.16 -27.26 -24.86
C VAL A 17 12.97 -26.03 -24.44
N VAL A 18 14.27 -26.06 -24.70
CA VAL A 18 15.10 -24.85 -24.84
C VAL A 18 15.35 -24.71 -26.34
N GLY A 19 14.96 -23.58 -26.88
CA GLY A 19 15.23 -23.28 -28.30
C GLY A 19 14.69 -21.94 -28.75
N LEU A 20 15.48 -20.90 -28.52
CA LEU A 20 15.68 -19.77 -29.44
C LEU A 20 14.47 -18.97 -29.93
N ILE A 21 14.26 -17.75 -29.43
CA ILE A 21 13.87 -16.60 -30.26
C ILE A 21 14.42 -15.29 -29.64
N ALA A 22 14.87 -14.43 -30.52
CA ALA A 22 15.64 -13.22 -30.33
C ALA A 22 14.87 -12.02 -29.74
N LEU A 23 15.60 -11.22 -28.95
CA LEU A 23 15.63 -9.76 -28.84
C LEU A 23 14.53 -8.95 -29.55
N LEU A 24 13.67 -8.32 -28.74
CA LEU A 24 13.21 -6.95 -28.97
C LEU A 24 13.02 -6.30 -27.60
N GLY A 25 13.74 -5.20 -27.36
CA GLY A 25 13.73 -4.51 -26.08
C GLY A 25 12.45 -3.72 -25.85
N VAL A 26 11.96 -3.80 -24.64
CA VAL A 26 11.03 -2.81 -24.07
C VAL A 26 11.57 -2.46 -22.68
N SER A 27 11.88 -1.19 -22.52
CA SER A 27 12.36 -0.61 -21.26
C SER A 27 11.24 -0.67 -20.22
N ALA A 28 11.43 -1.47 -19.19
CA ALA A 28 10.60 -1.44 -17.99
C ALA A 28 11.34 -0.68 -16.89
N CYS A 29 10.64 0.21 -16.21
CA CYS A 29 11.11 1.04 -15.12
C CYS A 29 11.60 0.18 -13.95
N SER A 30 12.89 0.34 -13.60
CA SER A 30 13.45 -0.18 -12.35
C SER A 30 13.51 0.96 -11.33
N PRO A 31 13.16 0.74 -10.06
CA PRO A 31 13.49 1.68 -8.99
C PRO A 31 15.00 1.62 -8.68
N ALA A 32 15.60 2.79 -8.52
CA ALA A 32 17.03 2.95 -8.29
C ALA A 32 17.43 2.43 -6.89
N ALA A 33 18.31 1.45 -6.87
CA ALA A 33 19.00 1.03 -5.65
C ALA A 33 20.04 2.09 -5.24
N SER A 34 19.91 2.60 -4.02
CA SER A 34 20.90 3.45 -3.36
C SER A 34 22.08 2.61 -2.89
N THR A 35 23.24 2.75 -3.53
CA THR A 35 24.49 2.17 -3.06
C THR A 35 25.24 3.17 -2.18
N ALA A 36 25.38 2.87 -0.89
CA ALA A 36 26.32 3.54 0.00
C ALA A 36 27.73 2.95 -0.15
N PRO A 37 28.81 3.76 -0.18
CA PRO A 37 30.17 3.24 -0.26
C PRO A 37 30.71 2.90 1.12
N SER A 38 31.20 1.66 1.25
CA SER A 38 32.03 1.20 2.38
C SER A 38 33.47 1.64 2.15
N THR A 39 34.06 2.40 3.05
CA THR A 39 35.51 2.61 3.12
C THR A 39 36.07 2.06 4.42
N ALA A 40 36.95 1.06 4.32
CA ALA A 40 37.88 0.67 5.38
C ALA A 40 39.31 1.16 5.03
N PRO A 41 40.12 1.56 6.01
CA PRO A 41 41.39 2.20 5.76
C PRO A 41 42.56 1.18 5.70
N THR A 42 43.49 1.43 4.79
CA THR A 42 44.83 0.81 4.86
C THR A 42 45.90 1.90 4.85
N GLN A 43 46.75 1.89 5.85
CA GLN A 43 47.91 2.72 5.99
C GLN A 43 49.05 2.22 5.10
N GLY A 44 49.83 3.15 4.57
CA GLY A 44 51.11 2.86 3.93
C GLY A 44 51.81 4.15 3.50
N ALA A 45 53.02 4.36 3.97
CA ALA A 45 53.74 5.62 4.09
C ALA A 45 54.57 6.05 2.86
N VAL A 46 54.71 7.39 2.75
CA VAL A 46 55.89 8.21 2.34
C VAL A 46 56.49 8.11 0.93
N ALA A 47 56.44 9.21 0.19
CA ALA A 47 57.61 9.95 -0.32
C ALA A 47 57.19 11.27 -1.02
N SER A 48 57.99 12.31 -0.72
CA SER A 48 57.90 13.70 -1.15
C SER A 48 58.44 13.89 -2.60
N SER A 49 57.78 14.75 -3.39
CA SER A 49 58.46 15.63 -4.39
C SER A 49 57.47 16.72 -4.86
N GLY A 50 58.01 17.92 -4.97
CA GLY A 50 57.33 19.21 -5.07
C GLY A 50 56.63 19.56 -6.41
N PRO A 51 56.30 20.85 -6.64
CA PRO A 51 55.05 21.24 -7.26
C PRO A 51 55.09 21.34 -8.78
N ALA A 52 53.98 20.91 -9.41
CA ALA A 52 53.67 21.30 -10.77
C ALA A 52 52.27 21.91 -10.79
N ASP A 53 52.19 23.13 -11.27
CA ASP A 53 50.94 23.84 -11.57
C ASP A 53 50.04 22.98 -12.46
N THR A 54 48.90 22.59 -11.94
CA THR A 54 47.85 21.95 -12.76
C THR A 54 46.55 22.76 -12.56
N ALA A 55 46.04 23.28 -13.64
CA ALA A 55 44.76 24.00 -13.72
C ALA A 55 43.63 23.19 -13.09
N ALA A 56 42.81 23.85 -12.27
CA ALA A 56 41.62 23.25 -11.66
C ALA A 56 40.70 22.69 -12.77
N PRO A 57 40.15 21.45 -12.58
CA PRO A 57 39.13 20.96 -13.49
C PRO A 57 37.90 21.85 -13.41
N ALA A 58 37.35 22.22 -14.58
CA ALA A 58 36.10 22.95 -14.68
C ALA A 58 35.03 22.18 -13.91
N THR A 59 34.41 22.85 -12.96
CA THR A 59 33.23 22.30 -12.24
C THR A 59 32.14 22.10 -13.29
N GLU A 60 31.83 20.84 -13.58
CA GLU A 60 30.67 20.48 -14.40
C GLU A 60 29.43 21.06 -13.73
N ALA A 61 28.61 21.82 -14.49
CA ALA A 61 27.37 22.36 -13.99
C ALA A 61 26.49 21.19 -13.48
N PRO A 62 25.84 21.34 -12.33
CA PRO A 62 24.97 20.27 -11.83
C PRO A 62 23.94 19.95 -12.90
N ALA A 63 23.73 18.65 -13.15
CA ALA A 63 22.69 18.16 -14.04
C ALA A 63 21.34 18.78 -13.60
N PRO A 64 20.48 19.17 -14.55
CA PRO A 64 19.18 19.74 -14.19
C PRO A 64 18.44 18.74 -13.30
N SER A 65 17.99 19.21 -12.14
CA SER A 65 17.13 18.42 -11.26
C SER A 65 15.93 17.91 -12.04
N PRO A 66 15.51 16.65 -11.85
CA PRO A 66 14.33 16.13 -12.54
C PRO A 66 13.14 17.05 -12.31
N THR A 67 12.36 17.27 -13.35
CA THR A 67 11.15 18.10 -13.29
C THR A 67 10.16 17.40 -12.33
N LEU A 68 10.02 17.92 -11.14
CA LEU A 68 9.20 17.35 -10.05
C LEU A 68 7.71 17.59 -10.28
N LEU A 69 7.35 18.58 -11.10
CA LEU A 69 5.99 18.87 -11.53
C LEU A 69 5.73 18.15 -12.84
N LEU A 70 4.81 17.18 -12.81
CA LEU A 70 4.36 16.44 -14.00
C LEU A 70 3.37 17.30 -14.81
N ILE A 71 2.51 18.07 -14.11
CA ILE A 71 1.61 19.06 -14.71
C ILE A 71 1.60 20.29 -13.80
N THR A 72 1.88 21.46 -14.39
CA THR A 72 1.75 22.77 -13.75
C THR A 72 0.42 23.40 -14.14
N PRO A 73 -0.39 23.91 -13.18
CA PRO A 73 -1.63 24.59 -13.51
C PRO A 73 -1.36 25.87 -14.27
N GLU A 74 -2.13 26.12 -15.33
CA GLU A 74 -2.01 27.37 -16.10
C GLU A 74 -2.33 28.59 -15.21
N PRO A 75 -1.51 29.64 -15.24
CA PRO A 75 -1.81 30.87 -14.51
C PRO A 75 -3.03 31.55 -15.13
N ILE A 76 -4.07 31.73 -14.32
CA ILE A 76 -5.31 32.41 -14.73
C ILE A 76 -5.57 33.59 -13.84
N THR A 77 -5.78 34.76 -14.42
CA THR A 77 -6.26 35.95 -13.73
C THR A 77 -7.75 36.15 -14.03
N GLY A 78 -8.57 36.11 -12.97
CA GLY A 78 -10.02 36.26 -13.12
C GLY A 78 -10.73 34.93 -13.35
N LYS A 79 -11.60 34.87 -14.35
CA LYS A 79 -12.39 33.68 -14.68
C LYS A 79 -11.65 32.78 -15.67
N GLY A 80 -11.92 31.48 -15.58
CA GLY A 80 -11.40 30.49 -16.52
C GLY A 80 -12.02 30.62 -17.93
N PRO A 81 -11.48 29.86 -18.91
CA PRO A 81 -11.96 29.90 -20.31
C PRO A 81 -13.45 29.58 -20.47
N ASN A 82 -14.03 28.77 -19.59
CA ASN A 82 -15.48 28.47 -19.58
C ASN A 82 -16.33 29.51 -18.82
N GLY A 83 -15.72 30.59 -18.31
CA GLY A 83 -16.38 31.60 -17.47
C GLY A 83 -16.42 31.24 -15.98
N GLY A 84 -15.95 30.05 -15.58
CA GLY A 84 -15.99 29.53 -14.23
C GLY A 84 -14.90 30.10 -13.31
N THR A 85 -15.10 29.94 -12.01
CA THR A 85 -14.11 30.27 -10.98
C THR A 85 -12.97 29.24 -11.03
N PRO A 86 -11.69 29.66 -11.20
CA PRO A 86 -10.58 28.73 -11.19
C PRO A 86 -10.46 28.00 -9.85
N VAL A 87 -10.30 26.68 -9.90
CA VAL A 87 -10.06 25.79 -8.77
C VAL A 87 -8.89 24.88 -9.14
N THR A 88 -7.89 24.81 -8.29
CA THR A 88 -6.71 23.96 -8.50
C THR A 88 -6.85 22.67 -7.70
N TRP A 89 -6.71 21.55 -8.40
CA TRP A 89 -6.67 20.21 -7.82
C TRP A 89 -5.25 19.68 -7.85
N PHE A 90 -4.68 19.49 -6.66
CA PHE A 90 -3.35 18.93 -6.41
C PHE A 90 -3.40 17.41 -6.26
N ILE A 91 -2.52 16.74 -6.99
CA ILE A 91 -2.44 15.30 -7.13
C ILE A 91 -1.00 14.85 -6.88
N GLY A 92 -0.82 13.68 -6.25
CA GLY A 92 0.49 13.08 -6.00
C GLY A 92 0.71 12.64 -4.54
N LEU A 93 -0.25 12.89 -3.64
CA LEU A 93 -0.16 12.49 -2.23
C LEU A 93 -0.55 11.01 -2.01
N GLY A 94 0.03 10.10 -2.77
CA GLY A 94 -0.18 8.65 -2.66
C GLY A 94 -0.70 7.98 -3.93
N ALA A 95 -1.41 8.70 -4.81
CA ALA A 95 -1.93 8.20 -6.08
C ALA A 95 -1.94 9.30 -7.14
N GLY A 96 -2.30 8.96 -8.38
CA GLY A 96 -2.54 9.93 -9.45
C GLY A 96 -1.34 10.28 -10.32
N THR A 97 -0.22 9.56 -10.20
CA THR A 97 0.99 9.87 -10.98
C THR A 97 1.33 8.81 -12.03
N GLN A 98 0.54 7.74 -12.11
CA GLN A 98 0.69 6.77 -13.19
C GLN A 98 0.13 7.35 -14.51
N PRO A 99 0.72 7.04 -15.68
CA PRO A 99 0.27 7.59 -16.97
C PRO A 99 -1.24 7.45 -17.23
N SER A 100 -1.82 6.28 -16.93
CA SER A 100 -3.25 6.03 -17.09
C SER A 100 -4.13 6.87 -16.15
N GLN A 101 -3.64 7.13 -14.93
CA GLN A 101 -4.32 7.99 -13.95
C GLN A 101 -4.29 9.44 -14.41
N ILE A 102 -3.12 9.94 -14.84
CA ILE A 102 -2.96 11.29 -15.40
C ILE A 102 -3.88 11.53 -16.60
N ASP A 103 -4.02 10.53 -17.47
CA ASP A 103 -4.92 10.65 -18.63
C ASP A 103 -6.39 10.70 -18.21
N ALA A 104 -6.81 9.92 -17.21
CA ALA A 104 -8.17 9.95 -16.67
C ALA A 104 -8.47 11.28 -15.95
N GLU A 105 -7.52 11.83 -15.21
CA GLU A 105 -7.63 13.12 -14.52
C GLU A 105 -7.80 14.26 -15.51
N LYS A 106 -7.01 14.28 -16.60
CA LYS A 106 -7.15 15.24 -17.71
C LYS A 106 -8.51 15.12 -18.41
N ALA A 107 -8.94 13.88 -18.68
CA ALA A 107 -10.23 13.63 -19.31
C ALA A 107 -11.38 14.11 -18.40
N PHE A 108 -11.32 13.80 -17.12
CA PHE A 108 -12.29 14.28 -16.13
C PHE A 108 -12.34 15.80 -16.08
N ALA A 109 -11.19 16.47 -15.90
CA ALA A 109 -11.14 17.93 -15.82
C ALA A 109 -11.68 18.59 -17.10
N THR A 110 -11.34 18.06 -18.28
CA THR A 110 -11.84 18.54 -19.58
C THR A 110 -13.35 18.40 -19.68
N ALA A 111 -13.89 17.22 -19.38
CA ALA A 111 -15.32 16.95 -19.45
C ALA A 111 -16.10 17.80 -18.43
N TYR A 112 -15.59 17.90 -17.20
CA TYR A 112 -16.19 18.71 -16.13
C TYR A 112 -16.24 20.20 -16.55
N ASN A 113 -15.14 20.77 -17.04
CA ASN A 113 -15.09 22.15 -17.50
C ASN A 113 -16.00 22.43 -18.70
N ALA A 114 -16.22 21.44 -19.57
CA ALA A 114 -17.14 21.56 -20.71
C ALA A 114 -18.61 21.46 -20.31
N SER A 115 -18.92 20.79 -19.19
CA SER A 115 -20.30 20.48 -18.77
C SER A 115 -20.99 21.63 -18.01
N GLN A 116 -20.22 22.60 -17.50
CA GLN A 116 -20.74 23.71 -16.68
C GLN A 116 -19.82 24.94 -16.77
N SER A 117 -20.29 26.10 -16.25
CA SER A 117 -19.58 27.39 -16.31
C SER A 117 -19.34 28.03 -14.93
N ASP A 118 -19.57 27.34 -13.84
CA ASP A 118 -19.39 27.88 -12.48
C ASP A 118 -17.95 27.72 -11.98
N VAL A 119 -17.32 26.59 -12.35
CA VAL A 119 -15.98 26.20 -11.94
C VAL A 119 -15.10 25.96 -13.18
N TYR A 120 -13.85 26.35 -13.10
CA TYR A 120 -12.81 25.95 -14.03
C TYR A 120 -11.75 25.15 -13.30
N LEU A 121 -11.82 23.83 -13.39
CA LEU A 121 -10.90 22.91 -12.71
C LEU A 121 -9.56 22.84 -13.43
N ARG A 122 -8.47 23.09 -12.70
CA ARG A 122 -7.09 23.01 -13.16
C ARG A 122 -6.37 21.91 -12.41
N LEU A 123 -5.46 21.21 -13.09
CA LEU A 123 -4.67 20.14 -12.51
C LEU A 123 -3.28 20.64 -12.12
N GLU A 124 -2.83 20.22 -10.95
CA GLU A 124 -1.46 20.28 -10.50
C GLU A 124 -1.04 18.88 -10.08
N ILE A 125 -0.17 18.25 -10.91
CA ILE A 125 0.27 16.86 -10.68
C ILE A 125 1.76 16.87 -10.34
N VAL A 126 2.09 16.32 -9.19
CA VAL A 126 3.44 16.30 -8.63
C VAL A 126 3.88 14.87 -8.40
N ASP A 127 5.16 14.59 -8.63
CA ASP A 127 5.74 13.28 -8.33
C ASP A 127 5.49 12.88 -6.86
N ASN A 128 5.04 11.65 -6.64
CA ASN A 128 4.65 11.14 -5.31
C ASN A 128 5.74 11.30 -4.25
N THR A 129 7.02 11.18 -4.64
CA THR A 129 8.15 11.28 -3.70
C THR A 129 8.38 12.69 -3.16
N GLN A 130 7.87 13.72 -3.87
CA GLN A 130 8.07 15.13 -3.56
C GLN A 130 6.78 15.88 -3.20
N ALA A 131 5.63 15.28 -3.46
CA ALA A 131 4.33 15.95 -3.35
C ALA A 131 4.12 16.57 -1.96
N SER A 132 4.42 15.85 -0.88
CA SER A 132 4.28 16.37 0.49
C SER A 132 5.17 17.59 0.75
N ASN A 133 6.40 17.60 0.23
CA ASN A 133 7.34 18.71 0.44
C ASN A 133 6.95 19.94 -0.38
N ILE A 134 6.50 19.74 -1.62
CA ILE A 134 6.04 20.80 -2.50
C ILE A 134 4.80 21.45 -1.91
N LEU A 135 3.80 20.66 -1.53
CA LEU A 135 2.57 21.19 -0.92
C LEU A 135 2.84 21.96 0.39
N LYS A 136 3.71 21.45 1.27
CA LYS A 136 4.14 22.18 2.48
C LYS A 136 4.77 23.53 2.14
N THR A 137 5.60 23.58 1.10
CA THR A 137 6.26 24.80 0.65
C THR A 137 5.27 25.81 0.12
N GLU A 138 4.31 25.39 -0.70
CA GLU A 138 3.26 26.26 -1.27
C GLU A 138 2.36 26.84 -0.17
N ILE A 139 1.90 26.00 0.76
CA ILE A 139 1.10 26.44 1.91
C ILE A 139 1.89 27.47 2.74
N SER A 140 3.16 27.22 3.01
CA SER A 140 4.03 28.12 3.79
C SER A 140 4.28 29.46 3.10
N ALA A 141 4.27 29.47 1.76
CA ALA A 141 4.37 30.69 0.95
C ALA A 141 3.05 31.51 0.91
N GLY A 142 2.00 31.05 1.57
CA GLY A 142 0.67 31.68 1.61
C GLY A 142 -0.14 31.49 0.31
N GLY A 143 0.29 30.55 -0.52
CA GLY A 143 -0.40 30.06 -1.71
C GLY A 143 -0.91 28.64 -1.47
N GLY A 144 -0.99 27.87 -2.55
CA GLY A 144 -1.34 26.46 -2.57
C GLY A 144 -2.62 26.18 -3.35
N PRO A 145 -2.88 24.91 -3.63
CA PRO A 145 -4.07 24.47 -4.35
C PRO A 145 -5.33 24.63 -3.50
N ASP A 146 -6.49 24.41 -4.11
CA ASP A 146 -7.78 24.47 -3.42
C ASP A 146 -8.20 23.09 -2.91
N ILE A 147 -7.97 22.05 -3.73
CA ILE A 147 -8.35 20.65 -3.44
C ILE A 147 -7.08 19.80 -3.44
N ILE A 148 -6.98 18.87 -2.49
CA ILE A 148 -5.99 17.80 -2.48
C ILE A 148 -6.67 16.45 -2.56
N GLY A 149 -6.06 15.50 -3.27
CA GLY A 149 -6.56 14.13 -3.35
C GLY A 149 -6.44 13.49 -4.75
N PRO A 150 -6.74 12.17 -4.87
CA PRO A 150 -7.12 11.31 -3.75
C PRO A 150 -5.98 11.16 -2.76
N VAL A 151 -6.32 11.11 -1.47
CA VAL A 151 -5.34 11.07 -0.39
C VAL A 151 -5.82 10.16 0.72
N GLY A 152 -4.94 9.26 1.14
CA GLY A 152 -5.20 8.36 2.25
C GLY A 152 -4.97 9.03 3.62
N VAL A 153 -5.15 8.23 4.68
CA VAL A 153 -5.00 8.67 6.08
C VAL A 153 -3.65 9.33 6.34
N GLU A 154 -2.60 8.84 5.69
CA GLU A 154 -1.26 9.42 5.78
C GLU A 154 -1.22 10.89 5.38
N GLY A 155 -1.72 11.21 4.19
CA GLY A 155 -1.76 12.57 3.70
C GLY A 155 -2.72 13.47 4.50
N LEU A 156 -3.84 12.92 4.96
CA LEU A 156 -4.76 13.64 5.85
C LEU A 156 -4.08 14.02 7.17
N ASN A 157 -3.34 13.11 7.80
CA ASN A 157 -2.59 13.39 9.04
C ASN A 157 -1.51 14.44 8.84
N LEU A 158 -0.78 14.39 7.71
CA LEU A 158 0.28 15.35 7.40
C LEU A 158 -0.21 16.80 7.26
N PHE A 159 -1.45 16.97 6.84
CA PHE A 159 -2.05 18.28 6.55
C PHE A 159 -3.30 18.57 7.39
N ALA A 160 -3.55 17.81 8.46
CA ALA A 160 -4.76 17.92 9.28
C ALA A 160 -5.08 19.37 9.68
N ASP A 161 -4.07 20.12 10.14
CA ASP A 161 -4.20 21.52 10.55
C ASP A 161 -4.48 22.47 9.39
N GLN A 162 -4.26 22.04 8.15
CA GLN A 162 -4.46 22.81 6.93
C GLN A 162 -5.76 22.49 6.20
N LEU A 163 -6.51 21.49 6.67
CA LEU A 163 -7.75 21.03 6.02
C LEU A 163 -8.96 21.82 6.52
N LEU A 164 -9.84 22.19 5.58
CA LEU A 164 -11.09 22.87 5.85
C LEU A 164 -12.13 21.91 6.47
N ASP A 165 -12.85 22.35 7.48
CA ASP A 165 -14.05 21.62 7.93
C ASP A 165 -15.15 21.75 6.87
N LEU A 166 -15.54 20.62 6.28
CA LEU A 166 -16.53 20.56 5.21
C LEU A 166 -17.97 20.58 5.72
N LYS A 167 -18.22 20.42 7.04
CA LYS A 167 -19.59 20.39 7.61
C LYS A 167 -20.47 21.59 7.23
N PRO A 168 -19.94 22.84 7.24
CA PRO A 168 -20.75 23.98 6.78
C PRO A 168 -21.15 23.89 5.31
N LEU A 169 -20.24 23.44 4.44
CA LEU A 169 -20.48 23.27 2.99
C LEU A 169 -21.46 22.11 2.72
N ILE A 170 -21.31 20.99 3.44
CA ILE A 170 -22.25 19.87 3.39
C ILE A 170 -23.66 20.35 3.77
N SER A 171 -23.77 21.10 4.86
CA SER A 171 -25.07 21.60 5.34
C SER A 171 -25.69 22.62 4.39
N SER A 172 -24.91 23.58 3.88
CA SER A 172 -25.43 24.64 3.01
C SER A 172 -25.85 24.14 1.61
N THR A 173 -25.17 23.11 1.10
CA THR A 173 -25.46 22.51 -0.21
C THR A 173 -26.48 21.39 -0.17
N GLY A 174 -26.78 20.86 1.04
CA GLY A 174 -27.61 19.67 1.21
C GLY A 174 -26.94 18.39 0.68
N TYR A 175 -25.61 18.38 0.54
CA TYR A 175 -24.87 17.20 0.09
C TYR A 175 -25.12 16.02 1.03
N GLN A 176 -25.39 14.86 0.46
CA GLN A 176 -25.56 13.61 1.18
C GLN A 176 -24.50 12.60 0.69
N SER A 177 -23.71 12.09 1.61
CA SER A 177 -22.87 10.91 1.36
C SER A 177 -23.77 9.67 1.38
N THR A 178 -24.59 9.50 0.34
CA THR A 178 -25.50 8.36 0.24
C THR A 178 -24.70 7.08 -0.04
N GLY A 179 -25.05 5.99 0.64
CA GLY A 179 -24.43 4.68 0.45
C GLY A 179 -23.06 4.52 1.12
N VAL A 180 -22.53 5.54 1.78
CA VAL A 180 -21.27 5.45 2.52
C VAL A 180 -21.52 4.97 3.94
N ASP A 181 -20.71 4.02 4.40
CA ASP A 181 -20.80 3.51 5.77
C ASP A 181 -20.52 4.62 6.80
N GLN A 182 -21.34 4.70 7.88
CA GLN A 182 -21.18 5.69 8.92
C GLN A 182 -19.83 5.59 9.62
N ALA A 183 -19.27 4.38 9.75
CA ALA A 183 -17.95 4.19 10.34
C ALA A 183 -16.84 4.87 9.52
N LEU A 184 -16.96 4.90 8.18
CA LEU A 184 -16.05 5.65 7.32
C LEU A 184 -16.20 7.16 7.51
N VAL A 185 -17.44 7.66 7.57
CA VAL A 185 -17.68 9.08 7.83
C VAL A 185 -17.10 9.48 9.19
N ASP A 186 -17.31 8.66 10.23
CA ASP A 186 -16.76 8.89 11.57
C ASP A 186 -15.24 8.83 11.59
N PHE A 187 -14.63 7.94 10.81
CA PHE A 187 -13.20 7.83 10.67
C PHE A 187 -12.57 9.14 10.17
N PHE A 188 -13.13 9.73 9.10
CA PHE A 188 -12.65 11.01 8.58
C PHE A 188 -12.98 12.20 9.48
N SER A 189 -14.10 12.15 10.20
CA SER A 189 -14.44 13.18 11.19
C SER A 189 -13.46 13.25 12.36
N LYS A 190 -12.88 12.12 12.73
CA LYS A 190 -11.92 12.03 13.86
C LYS A 190 -10.49 12.44 13.51
N LEU A 191 -10.17 12.62 12.25
CA LEU A 191 -8.84 13.05 11.80
C LEU A 191 -8.65 14.58 11.89
N GLY A 192 -9.75 15.35 11.94
CA GLY A 192 -9.70 16.80 12.06
C GLY A 192 -9.85 17.27 13.51
N ASP A 193 -9.40 18.50 13.78
CA ASP A 193 -9.60 19.17 15.03
C ASP A 193 -11.08 19.26 15.41
N ASN A 194 -11.41 18.93 16.66
CA ASN A 194 -12.77 19.04 17.21
C ASN A 194 -13.88 18.27 16.45
N GLY A 195 -13.53 17.17 15.81
CA GLY A 195 -14.47 16.34 15.06
C GLY A 195 -14.89 16.96 13.72
N ALA A 196 -14.04 17.79 13.12
CA ALA A 196 -14.24 18.33 11.78
C ALA A 196 -14.30 17.21 10.74
N THR A 197 -15.16 17.37 9.72
CA THR A 197 -15.15 16.52 8.52
C THR A 197 -14.17 17.09 7.52
N VAL A 198 -12.97 16.54 7.46
CA VAL A 198 -11.86 17.10 6.68
C VAL A 198 -11.74 16.51 5.26
N GLY A 199 -12.53 15.51 4.93
CA GLY A 199 -12.54 14.93 3.58
C GLY A 199 -13.87 14.25 3.26
N LEU A 200 -14.16 14.10 1.97
CA LEU A 200 -15.26 13.27 1.50
C LEU A 200 -14.73 11.91 1.04
N PRO A 201 -15.30 10.80 1.53
CA PRO A 201 -14.90 9.46 1.15
C PRO A 201 -15.06 9.24 -0.36
N PHE A 202 -13.99 8.78 -1.00
CA PHE A 202 -13.96 8.44 -2.42
C PHE A 202 -13.86 6.92 -2.60
N ALA A 203 -12.86 6.31 -1.96
CA ALA A 203 -12.56 4.90 -2.09
C ALA A 203 -12.26 4.26 -0.74
N VAL A 204 -12.46 2.94 -0.66
CA VAL A 204 -12.15 2.11 0.52
C VAL A 204 -11.36 0.89 0.10
N TYR A 205 -10.48 0.46 0.98
CA TYR A 205 -9.59 -0.67 0.72
C TYR A 205 -9.52 -1.56 1.98
N PRO A 206 -10.51 -2.43 2.21
CA PRO A 206 -10.41 -3.44 3.25
C PRO A 206 -9.26 -4.41 2.91
N SER A 207 -8.62 -4.96 3.93
CA SER A 207 -7.65 -6.03 3.76
C SER A 207 -8.30 -7.40 3.90
N TYR A 208 -7.77 -8.38 3.17
CA TYR A 208 -8.17 -9.77 3.21
C TYR A 208 -7.07 -10.65 2.63
N ILE A 209 -7.27 -11.94 2.66
CA ILE A 209 -6.31 -12.92 2.13
C ILE A 209 -6.53 -13.11 0.63
N PHE A 210 -5.47 -12.97 -0.15
CA PHE A 210 -5.35 -13.44 -1.52
C PHE A 210 -4.64 -14.80 -1.50
N TYR A 211 -5.07 -15.76 -2.32
CA TYR A 211 -4.38 -17.02 -2.40
C TYR A 211 -4.34 -17.58 -3.83
N ASN A 212 -3.27 -18.29 -4.13
CA ASN A 212 -3.04 -18.95 -5.41
C ASN A 212 -3.72 -20.33 -5.39
N LYS A 213 -4.88 -20.46 -6.06
CA LYS A 213 -5.67 -21.70 -6.09
C LYS A 213 -4.88 -22.88 -6.68
N ASP A 214 -4.02 -22.62 -7.66
CA ASP A 214 -3.29 -23.69 -8.34
C ASP A 214 -2.29 -24.35 -7.39
N LEU A 215 -1.61 -23.59 -6.51
CA LEU A 215 -0.72 -24.14 -5.48
C LEU A 215 -1.47 -24.91 -4.40
N PHE A 216 -2.71 -24.53 -4.09
CA PHE A 216 -3.58 -25.30 -3.19
C PHE A 216 -4.02 -26.60 -3.82
N ASP A 217 -4.40 -26.58 -5.11
CA ASP A 217 -4.81 -27.77 -5.87
C ASP A 217 -3.63 -28.75 -6.00
N GLU A 218 -2.42 -28.26 -6.27
CA GLU A 218 -1.19 -29.07 -6.33
C GLU A 218 -0.84 -29.73 -5.00
N ALA A 219 -1.12 -29.06 -3.89
CA ALA A 219 -0.88 -29.57 -2.54
C ALA A 219 -2.01 -30.46 -2.00
N ASP A 220 -3.12 -30.63 -2.75
CA ASP A 220 -4.35 -31.32 -2.30
C ASP A 220 -4.90 -30.74 -0.99
N LEU A 221 -4.84 -29.40 -0.86
CA LEU A 221 -5.30 -28.64 0.32
C LEU A 221 -6.62 -27.91 0.02
N PRO A 222 -7.59 -27.93 0.95
CA PRO A 222 -8.80 -27.15 0.80
C PRO A 222 -8.50 -25.65 0.83
N TYR A 223 -9.32 -24.86 0.14
CA TYR A 223 -9.19 -23.40 0.15
C TYR A 223 -9.55 -22.79 1.50
N PRO A 224 -8.96 -21.64 1.86
CA PRO A 224 -9.29 -20.94 3.08
C PRO A 224 -10.75 -20.43 3.07
N PRO A 225 -11.36 -20.16 4.26
CA PRO A 225 -12.74 -19.71 4.36
C PRO A 225 -13.04 -18.39 3.66
N THR A 226 -14.18 -18.31 2.98
CA THR A 226 -14.69 -17.07 2.40
C THR A 226 -15.70 -16.36 3.27
N LYS A 227 -16.15 -16.99 4.37
CA LYS A 227 -17.15 -16.44 5.30
C LYS A 227 -16.60 -16.36 6.71
N VAL A 228 -16.89 -15.24 7.36
CA VAL A 228 -16.56 -15.04 8.77
C VAL A 228 -17.20 -16.10 9.65
N GLY A 229 -16.40 -16.70 10.55
CA GLY A 229 -16.85 -17.77 11.46
C GLY A 229 -16.87 -19.17 10.85
N GLU A 230 -16.58 -19.32 9.58
CA GLU A 230 -16.40 -20.62 8.94
C GLU A 230 -15.12 -21.30 9.44
N GLN A 231 -15.16 -22.62 9.53
CA GLN A 231 -14.03 -23.41 9.99
C GLN A 231 -13.15 -23.86 8.82
N TYR A 232 -11.85 -23.93 9.07
CA TYR A 232 -10.90 -24.55 8.16
C TYR A 232 -10.54 -25.96 8.64
N GLN A 233 -10.87 -26.98 7.85
CA GLN A 233 -10.64 -28.39 8.21
C GLN A 233 -11.19 -28.78 9.59
N GLY A 234 -12.39 -28.28 9.96
CA GLY A 234 -13.05 -28.57 11.23
C GLY A 234 -12.44 -27.88 12.45
N LYS A 235 -11.58 -26.87 12.26
CA LYS A 235 -10.97 -26.05 13.30
C LYS A 235 -11.25 -24.57 13.05
N PRO A 236 -11.17 -23.69 14.06
CA PRO A 236 -11.25 -22.27 13.86
C PRO A 236 -10.25 -21.78 12.80
N TRP A 237 -10.68 -20.83 11.96
CA TRP A 237 -9.79 -20.11 11.07
C TRP A 237 -9.10 -18.99 11.88
N ASP A 238 -7.91 -19.29 12.38
CA ASP A 238 -7.10 -18.43 13.25
C ASP A 238 -5.63 -18.40 12.79
N LEU A 239 -4.79 -17.63 13.46
CA LEU A 239 -3.35 -17.54 13.15
C LEU A 239 -2.63 -18.90 13.17
N ASP A 240 -3.06 -19.83 14.03
CA ASP A 240 -2.48 -21.17 14.08
C ASP A 240 -2.85 -21.99 12.84
N ALA A 241 -4.09 -21.86 12.37
CA ALA A 241 -4.54 -22.49 11.13
C ALA A 241 -3.80 -21.90 9.93
N LEU A 242 -3.72 -20.56 9.84
CA LEU A 242 -2.96 -19.87 8.78
C LEU A 242 -1.49 -20.29 8.79
N ARG A 243 -0.83 -20.29 9.97
CA ARG A 243 0.58 -20.70 10.11
C ARG A 243 0.81 -22.12 9.61
N LYS A 244 -0.02 -23.09 10.02
CA LYS A 244 0.10 -24.49 9.61
C LYS A 244 -0.09 -24.65 8.11
N LEU A 245 -1.09 -23.99 7.57
CA LEU A 245 -1.36 -23.96 6.13
C LEU A 245 -0.19 -23.35 5.35
N ALA A 246 0.34 -22.21 5.80
CA ALA A 246 1.49 -21.57 5.18
C ALA A 246 2.75 -22.47 5.23
N MET A 247 2.99 -23.19 6.33
CA MET A 247 4.10 -24.15 6.40
C MET A 247 3.92 -25.33 5.42
N GLN A 248 2.71 -25.83 5.23
CA GLN A 248 2.42 -26.90 4.26
C GLN A 248 2.59 -26.43 2.83
N LEU A 249 2.41 -25.13 2.55
CA LEU A 249 2.57 -24.50 1.25
C LEU A 249 3.96 -23.91 1.02
N THR A 250 4.86 -23.98 1.98
CA THR A 250 6.27 -23.60 1.82
C THR A 250 7.08 -24.83 1.47
N VAL A 251 7.63 -24.89 0.25
CA VAL A 251 8.21 -26.13 -0.29
C VAL A 251 9.67 -25.91 -0.70
N ASP A 252 10.54 -26.85 -0.32
CA ASP A 252 11.93 -26.87 -0.77
C ASP A 252 12.09 -27.56 -2.15
N LYS A 253 13.25 -27.44 -2.75
CA LYS A 253 13.56 -28.07 -4.05
C LYS A 253 13.48 -29.60 -4.06
N ASN A 254 13.41 -30.27 -2.90
CA ASN A 254 13.28 -31.71 -2.80
C ASN A 254 11.81 -32.15 -2.63
N GLY A 255 10.87 -31.17 -2.55
CA GLY A 255 9.45 -31.41 -2.37
C GLY A 255 9.03 -31.60 -0.92
N ASN A 256 9.90 -31.28 0.07
CA ASN A 256 9.50 -31.28 1.47
C ASN A 256 8.87 -29.94 1.82
N ASP A 257 7.78 -29.95 2.56
CA ASP A 257 7.18 -28.74 3.11
C ASP A 257 7.79 -28.33 4.47
N ALA A 258 7.60 -27.07 4.87
CA ALA A 258 8.20 -26.50 6.07
C ALA A 258 7.71 -27.14 7.39
N SER A 259 6.70 -28.00 7.37
CA SER A 259 6.25 -28.78 8.53
C SER A 259 7.05 -30.08 8.72
N GLN A 260 7.85 -30.49 7.73
CA GLN A 260 8.59 -31.75 7.73
C GLN A 260 10.01 -31.58 8.23
N ALA A 261 10.51 -32.58 8.97
CA ALA A 261 11.88 -32.56 9.50
C ALA A 261 12.98 -32.59 8.42
N ALA A 262 12.66 -32.99 7.19
CA ALA A 262 13.59 -33.03 6.06
C ALA A 262 13.63 -31.72 5.25
N PHE A 263 12.82 -30.73 5.60
CA PHE A 263 12.76 -29.43 4.93
C PHE A 263 14.09 -28.68 4.99
N ASP A 264 14.52 -28.16 3.85
CA ASP A 264 15.74 -27.34 3.72
C ASP A 264 15.40 -25.87 3.50
N PRO A 265 15.45 -25.02 4.54
CA PRO A 265 15.11 -23.60 4.43
C PRO A 265 16.07 -22.78 3.56
N THR A 266 17.21 -23.36 3.15
CA THR A 266 18.19 -22.68 2.28
C THR A 266 17.89 -22.87 0.79
N ASN A 267 16.96 -23.75 0.45
CA ASN A 267 16.63 -24.12 -0.94
C ASN A 267 15.11 -24.11 -1.20
N VAL A 268 14.40 -23.11 -0.68
CA VAL A 268 12.96 -22.95 -0.87
C VAL A 268 12.67 -22.53 -2.32
N VAL A 269 11.66 -23.16 -2.92
CA VAL A 269 11.19 -22.90 -4.28
C VAL A 269 9.76 -22.37 -4.34
N GLN A 270 9.03 -22.45 -3.23
CA GLN A 270 7.69 -21.92 -3.06
C GLN A 270 7.50 -21.47 -1.61
N TRP A 271 6.92 -20.28 -1.43
CA TRP A 271 6.64 -19.70 -0.11
C TRP A 271 5.16 -19.80 0.23
N GLY A 272 4.86 -19.99 1.52
CA GLY A 272 3.50 -20.18 2.00
C GLY A 272 2.75 -18.90 2.27
N PHE A 273 3.44 -17.87 2.80
CA PHE A 273 2.76 -16.64 3.21
C PHE A 273 3.67 -15.42 3.17
N ASP A 274 3.13 -14.31 2.75
CA ASP A 274 3.66 -12.97 2.98
C ASP A 274 2.49 -11.95 3.06
N ALA A 275 2.80 -10.67 3.21
CA ALA A 275 1.85 -9.58 3.09
C ALA A 275 2.32 -8.57 2.05
N GLN A 276 1.38 -7.99 1.33
CA GLN A 276 1.67 -7.04 0.26
C GLN A 276 2.53 -5.87 0.74
N TYR A 277 3.54 -5.52 -0.05
CA TYR A 277 4.47 -4.41 0.22
C TYR A 277 5.29 -4.55 1.50
N MET A 278 5.56 -5.77 1.91
CA MET A 278 6.47 -6.03 3.03
C MET A 278 7.91 -5.58 2.77
N ASP A 279 8.29 -5.32 1.52
CA ASP A 279 9.53 -4.66 1.14
C ASP A 279 9.67 -3.27 1.78
N ASN A 280 8.58 -2.59 2.09
CA ASN A 280 8.56 -1.33 2.83
C ASN A 280 8.70 -1.51 4.35
N TYR A 281 8.67 -2.74 4.85
CA TYR A 281 8.82 -3.11 6.27
C TYR A 281 8.04 -2.21 7.22
N ASN A 282 6.83 -1.86 6.82
CA ASN A 282 5.99 -0.94 7.54
C ASN A 282 5.05 -1.71 8.47
N LEU A 283 5.58 -2.21 9.58
CA LEU A 283 4.86 -3.02 10.55
C LEU A 283 3.48 -2.47 10.98
N ARG A 284 3.17 -1.23 10.66
CA ARG A 284 1.86 -0.62 10.95
C ARG A 284 0.73 -1.38 10.28
N ALA A 285 0.83 -1.58 8.95
CA ALA A 285 -0.23 -2.20 8.16
C ALA A 285 -0.32 -3.70 8.44
N GLU A 286 0.81 -4.38 8.39
CA GLU A 286 0.91 -5.83 8.58
C GLU A 286 0.57 -6.26 10.00
N ALA A 287 0.84 -5.40 10.99
CA ALA A 287 0.45 -5.66 12.36
C ALA A 287 -1.04 -5.44 12.60
N ALA A 288 -1.69 -4.56 11.85
CA ALA A 288 -3.04 -4.12 12.16
C ALA A 288 -4.10 -5.21 11.98
N PHE A 289 -3.85 -6.29 11.22
CA PHE A 289 -4.76 -7.43 11.22
C PHE A 289 -4.71 -8.26 12.52
N PHE A 290 -3.70 -8.03 13.37
CA PHE A 290 -3.62 -8.60 14.72
C PHE A 290 -4.50 -7.86 15.74
N GLY A 291 -4.96 -6.64 15.42
CA GLY A 291 -5.80 -5.84 16.29
C GLY A 291 -5.84 -4.37 15.90
N ALA A 292 -6.56 -3.57 16.66
CA ALA A 292 -6.65 -2.13 16.49
C ALA A 292 -6.01 -1.39 17.66
N GLY A 293 -5.46 -0.20 17.40
CA GLY A 293 -4.89 0.65 18.43
C GLY A 293 -3.97 1.74 17.89
N SER A 294 -3.92 2.86 18.58
CA SER A 294 -3.03 3.97 18.26
C SER A 294 -1.67 3.79 18.91
N PHE A 295 -0.61 4.26 18.23
CA PHE A 295 0.72 4.42 18.83
C PHE A 295 0.83 5.66 19.74
N VAL A 296 -0.23 6.45 19.83
CA VAL A 296 -0.32 7.62 20.70
C VAL A 296 -1.25 7.29 21.86
N GLY A 297 -0.72 7.30 23.08
CA GLY A 297 -1.47 7.11 24.30
C GLY A 297 -2.42 8.29 24.61
N SER A 298 -3.33 8.08 25.53
CA SER A 298 -4.28 9.12 25.96
C SER A 298 -3.63 10.35 26.60
N ASP A 299 -2.38 10.22 27.01
CA ASP A 299 -1.53 11.29 27.55
C ASP A 299 -0.63 11.95 26.48
N GLY A 300 -0.81 11.57 25.22
CA GLY A 300 -0.02 12.07 24.10
C GLY A 300 1.37 11.41 23.96
N LYS A 301 1.69 10.44 24.80
CA LYS A 301 2.99 9.76 24.75
C LYS A 301 2.98 8.56 23.79
N ALA A 302 4.18 8.19 23.38
CA ALA A 302 4.36 7.01 22.54
C ALA A 302 4.07 5.72 23.31
N VAL A 303 3.25 4.87 22.74
CA VAL A 303 2.93 3.53 23.23
C VAL A 303 3.15 2.53 22.11
N ILE A 304 3.49 1.29 22.47
CA ILE A 304 3.47 0.16 21.54
C ILE A 304 2.23 -0.66 21.86
N PRO A 305 1.20 -0.69 20.99
CA PRO A 305 0.02 -1.51 21.22
C PRO A 305 0.35 -3.01 21.31
N ASP A 306 -0.36 -3.75 22.15
CA ASP A 306 -0.11 -5.18 22.35
C ASP A 306 -0.17 -5.99 21.05
N TYR A 307 -1.06 -5.64 20.13
CA TYR A 307 -1.18 -6.33 18.86
C TYR A 307 0.09 -6.19 18.00
N VAL A 308 0.81 -5.06 18.09
CA VAL A 308 2.08 -4.85 17.37
C VAL A 308 3.17 -5.78 17.91
N ALA A 309 3.25 -5.92 19.22
CA ALA A 309 4.21 -6.84 19.85
C ALA A 309 3.91 -8.30 19.46
N GLN A 310 2.64 -8.68 19.45
CA GLN A 310 2.21 -10.01 19.03
C GLN A 310 2.56 -10.26 17.55
N ALA A 311 2.26 -9.30 16.69
CA ALA A 311 2.57 -9.38 15.27
C ALA A 311 4.08 -9.51 15.02
N ALA A 312 4.90 -8.63 15.59
CA ALA A 312 6.35 -8.66 15.41
C ALA A 312 6.97 -10.02 15.79
N LYS A 313 6.50 -10.62 16.89
CA LYS A 313 6.94 -11.95 17.34
C LYS A 313 6.50 -13.05 16.38
N TRP A 314 5.27 -12.97 15.87
CA TRP A 314 4.72 -13.94 14.91
C TRP A 314 5.47 -13.88 13.58
N TRP A 315 5.68 -12.67 13.05
CA TRP A 315 6.44 -12.44 11.81
C TRP A 315 7.88 -12.93 11.94
N ASN A 316 8.60 -12.50 12.99
CA ASN A 316 9.98 -12.92 13.22
C ASN A 316 10.12 -14.45 13.32
N LYS A 317 9.18 -15.10 14.03
CA LYS A 317 9.12 -16.55 14.10
C LYS A 317 8.85 -17.20 12.75
N GLY A 318 7.93 -16.63 11.95
CA GLY A 318 7.60 -17.11 10.61
C GLY A 318 8.81 -17.08 9.67
N VAL A 319 9.63 -16.02 9.76
CA VAL A 319 10.84 -15.87 8.94
C VAL A 319 11.96 -16.81 9.39
N TRP A 320 12.28 -16.84 10.71
CA TRP A 320 13.54 -17.42 11.19
C TRP A 320 13.43 -18.79 11.87
N THR A 321 12.23 -19.21 12.26
CA THR A 321 12.01 -20.47 12.98
C THR A 321 11.14 -21.42 12.16
N ASP A 322 10.01 -20.94 11.69
CA ASP A 322 9.02 -21.75 10.97
C ASP A 322 9.24 -21.71 9.47
N HIS A 323 10.00 -20.73 8.98
CA HIS A 323 10.44 -20.56 7.58
C HIS A 323 9.31 -20.55 6.53
N PHE A 324 8.12 -20.07 6.89
CA PHE A 324 7.01 -19.97 5.95
C PHE A 324 6.84 -18.54 5.39
N ILE A 325 7.59 -17.57 5.90
CA ILE A 325 7.66 -16.19 5.44
C ILE A 325 9.06 -15.94 4.88
N PRO A 326 9.21 -15.35 3.69
CA PRO A 326 10.51 -15.06 3.10
C PRO A 326 11.26 -13.96 3.88
N THR A 327 12.59 -14.03 3.88
CA THR A 327 13.45 -12.93 4.32
C THR A 327 13.42 -11.78 3.30
N ALA A 328 13.89 -10.59 3.66
CA ALA A 328 14.02 -9.46 2.76
C ALA A 328 14.80 -9.77 1.47
N ALA A 329 15.90 -10.55 1.62
CA ALA A 329 16.70 -10.96 0.47
C ALA A 329 15.95 -11.90 -0.49
N GLN A 330 15.10 -12.76 0.06
CA GLN A 330 14.29 -13.70 -0.74
C GLN A 330 13.14 -12.99 -1.46
N VAL A 331 12.50 -12.01 -0.82
CA VAL A 331 11.50 -11.14 -1.46
C VAL A 331 12.08 -10.44 -2.69
N SER A 332 13.30 -9.92 -2.58
CA SER A 332 13.99 -9.24 -3.69
C SER A 332 14.59 -10.19 -4.74
N SER A 333 14.41 -11.50 -4.60
CA SER A 333 14.95 -12.49 -5.55
C SER A 333 14.09 -12.64 -6.80
N ASP A 334 14.68 -13.20 -7.86
CA ASP A 334 13.95 -13.53 -9.09
C ASP A 334 12.82 -14.54 -8.85
N LEU A 335 12.96 -15.43 -7.85
CA LEU A 335 11.94 -16.40 -7.47
C LEU A 335 10.62 -15.70 -7.08
N LEU A 336 10.71 -14.61 -6.33
CA LEU A 336 9.56 -13.83 -5.88
C LEU A 336 9.36 -12.54 -6.70
N GLY A 337 9.77 -12.55 -7.98
CA GLY A 337 9.46 -11.49 -8.93
C GLY A 337 10.05 -10.13 -8.57
N ALA A 338 11.17 -10.11 -7.84
CA ALA A 338 11.89 -8.91 -7.41
C ALA A 338 10.98 -7.90 -6.67
N GLY A 339 10.15 -8.39 -5.73
CA GLY A 339 9.27 -7.56 -4.89
C GLY A 339 7.80 -7.52 -5.32
N ASN A 340 7.39 -8.37 -6.25
CA ASN A 340 5.97 -8.65 -6.53
C ASN A 340 5.71 -10.14 -6.31
N GLU A 341 5.78 -10.55 -5.05
CA GLU A 341 5.86 -11.91 -4.57
C GLU A 341 4.69 -12.75 -5.03
N PHE A 342 3.48 -12.26 -4.83
CA PHE A 342 2.27 -13.00 -5.19
C PHE A 342 2.13 -13.17 -6.71
N ALA A 343 2.37 -12.10 -7.48
CA ALA A 343 2.32 -12.16 -8.94
C ALA A 343 3.44 -13.03 -9.55
N SER A 344 4.48 -13.38 -8.76
CA SER A 344 5.51 -14.34 -9.19
C SER A 344 4.94 -15.74 -9.44
N GLY A 345 3.81 -16.09 -8.82
CA GLY A 345 3.22 -17.43 -8.81
C GLY A 345 3.86 -18.39 -7.81
N ASN A 346 4.92 -17.97 -7.09
CA ASN A 346 5.67 -18.79 -6.13
C ASN A 346 5.35 -18.42 -4.66
N LEU A 347 4.35 -17.56 -4.43
CA LEU A 347 3.76 -17.28 -3.12
C LEU A 347 2.32 -17.80 -3.08
N ALA A 348 2.01 -18.63 -2.08
CA ALA A 348 0.71 -19.29 -2.01
C ALA A 348 -0.39 -18.41 -1.40
N ILE A 349 -0.04 -17.64 -0.37
CA ILE A 349 -0.98 -16.80 0.39
C ILE A 349 -0.35 -15.42 0.59
N ASP A 350 -1.13 -14.38 0.33
CA ASP A 350 -0.73 -12.99 0.55
C ASP A 350 -1.82 -12.23 1.31
N GLU A 351 -1.46 -11.51 2.36
CA GLU A 351 -2.34 -10.56 3.02
C GLU A 351 -2.25 -9.22 2.29
N GLY A 352 -3.36 -8.71 1.82
CA GLY A 352 -3.34 -7.47 1.06
C GLY A 352 -4.66 -6.72 1.09
N HIS A 353 -4.64 -5.54 0.53
CA HIS A 353 -5.81 -4.68 0.42
C HIS A 353 -6.44 -4.78 -0.97
N THR A 354 -7.67 -4.31 -1.10
CA THR A 354 -8.42 -4.34 -2.38
C THR A 354 -7.66 -3.69 -3.54
N TRP A 355 -6.82 -2.69 -3.31
CA TRP A 355 -5.98 -2.08 -4.36
C TRP A 355 -5.01 -3.08 -5.01
N PHE A 356 -4.66 -4.19 -4.33
CA PHE A 356 -3.72 -5.17 -4.85
C PHE A 356 -4.20 -5.83 -6.16
N THR A 357 -5.48 -5.72 -6.47
CA THR A 357 -6.00 -6.11 -7.78
C THR A 357 -5.30 -5.42 -8.96
N CYS A 358 -4.67 -4.24 -8.75
CA CYS A 358 -3.82 -3.60 -9.75
C CYS A 358 -2.59 -4.43 -10.13
N CYS A 359 -2.05 -5.19 -9.18
CA CYS A 359 -0.72 -5.79 -9.27
C CYS A 359 -0.75 -7.28 -9.64
N ILE A 360 -1.92 -7.91 -9.56
CA ILE A 360 -2.19 -9.27 -10.03
C ILE A 360 -2.82 -9.29 -11.43
N THR A 361 -2.64 -8.23 -12.22
CA THR A 361 -3.29 -8.07 -13.51
C THR A 361 -2.90 -9.15 -14.52
N PRO A 362 -3.76 -9.48 -15.52
CA PRO A 362 -3.42 -10.40 -16.61
C PRO A 362 -2.20 -9.97 -17.43
N SER A 363 -1.82 -8.69 -17.34
CA SER A 363 -0.60 -8.15 -17.94
C SER A 363 0.64 -8.35 -17.07
N ALA A 364 0.50 -8.76 -15.81
CA ALA A 364 1.63 -9.25 -15.05
C ALA A 364 2.11 -10.55 -15.71
N PRO A 365 3.37 -10.63 -16.18
CA PRO A 365 3.80 -11.72 -17.06
C PRO A 365 3.74 -13.11 -16.42
N ASN A 366 3.47 -13.18 -15.12
CA ASN A 366 3.49 -14.40 -14.33
C ASN A 366 2.18 -14.66 -13.55
N THR A 367 1.04 -14.05 -13.92
CA THR A 367 -0.25 -14.36 -13.28
C THR A 367 -1.17 -15.20 -14.19
N PRO A 368 -0.74 -16.36 -14.74
CA PRO A 368 -1.64 -17.29 -15.40
C PRO A 368 -2.39 -18.18 -14.40
N PHE A 369 -2.14 -18.06 -13.09
CA PHE A 369 -2.74 -18.86 -12.03
C PHE A 369 -4.07 -18.27 -11.55
N LYS A 370 -4.93 -19.11 -10.98
CA LYS A 370 -6.22 -18.71 -10.45
C LYS A 370 -6.06 -18.11 -9.05
N VAL A 371 -6.63 -16.92 -8.86
CA VAL A 371 -6.64 -16.24 -7.56
C VAL A 371 -7.96 -16.47 -6.83
N GLY A 372 -7.90 -16.70 -5.53
CA GLY A 372 -9.04 -16.71 -4.63
C GLY A 372 -8.90 -15.67 -3.53
N PHE A 373 -10.03 -15.31 -2.92
CA PHE A 373 -10.11 -14.43 -1.76
C PHE A 373 -10.61 -15.20 -0.54
N ALA A 374 -10.04 -14.88 0.64
CA ALA A 374 -10.49 -15.44 1.90
C ALA A 374 -10.55 -14.36 2.98
N VAL A 375 -11.40 -14.57 3.99
CA VAL A 375 -11.50 -13.65 5.13
C VAL A 375 -10.24 -13.70 5.98
N GLN A 376 -9.94 -12.60 6.69
CA GLN A 376 -8.86 -12.57 7.66
C GLN A 376 -9.04 -13.67 8.73
N PRO A 377 -7.94 -14.29 9.21
CA PRO A 377 -8.00 -15.20 10.34
C PRO A 377 -8.34 -14.45 11.63
N THR A 378 -8.90 -15.15 12.59
CA THR A 378 -9.08 -14.58 13.93
C THR A 378 -7.75 -14.53 14.68
N VAL A 379 -7.56 -13.43 15.42
CA VAL A 379 -6.48 -13.27 16.39
C VAL A 379 -7.11 -13.09 17.77
N ASN A 380 -6.80 -13.98 18.71
CA ASN A 380 -7.43 -13.99 20.03
C ASN A 380 -8.98 -14.00 19.97
N GLY A 381 -9.56 -14.70 18.97
CA GLY A 381 -11.00 -14.80 18.75
C GLY A 381 -11.64 -13.57 18.12
N LYS A 382 -10.86 -12.59 17.65
CA LYS A 382 -11.36 -11.38 16.97
C LYS A 382 -10.81 -11.31 15.56
N ILE A 383 -11.57 -10.70 14.65
CA ILE A 383 -11.13 -10.33 13.32
C ILE A 383 -10.81 -8.83 13.31
N THR A 384 -9.72 -8.46 12.67
CA THR A 384 -9.41 -7.08 12.32
C THR A 384 -8.95 -7.07 10.86
N SER A 385 -9.55 -6.20 10.06
CA SER A 385 -9.18 -5.94 8.68
C SER A 385 -8.65 -4.50 8.62
N PRO A 386 -7.34 -4.29 8.49
CA PRO A 386 -6.82 -2.95 8.29
C PRO A 386 -7.59 -2.25 7.17
N LEU A 387 -8.11 -1.07 7.47
CA LEU A 387 -8.89 -0.30 6.51
C LEU A 387 -8.11 0.92 6.06
N HIS A 388 -7.85 0.98 4.78
CA HIS A 388 -7.42 2.21 4.12
C HIS A 388 -8.59 2.83 3.37
N ALA A 389 -8.54 4.15 3.22
CA ALA A 389 -9.55 4.88 2.47
C ALA A 389 -8.92 6.14 1.87
N ASP A 390 -9.36 6.50 0.68
CA ASP A 390 -8.97 7.73 0.02
C ASP A 390 -10.08 8.76 0.06
N THR A 391 -9.67 10.02 0.21
CA THR A 391 -10.56 11.17 0.23
C THR A 391 -10.13 12.26 -0.73
N PHE A 392 -11.05 13.16 -1.00
CA PHE A 392 -10.72 14.51 -1.46
C PHE A 392 -10.98 15.50 -0.33
N SER A 393 -10.07 16.44 -0.16
CA SER A 393 -10.11 17.44 0.90
C SER A 393 -9.90 18.84 0.33
N ILE A 394 -10.36 19.87 1.05
CA ILE A 394 -10.18 21.28 0.70
C ILE A 394 -9.21 21.91 1.70
N LEU A 395 -8.26 22.72 1.20
CA LEU A 395 -7.35 23.45 2.07
C LEU A 395 -8.00 24.71 2.67
N LYS A 396 -7.71 25.00 3.95
CA LYS A 396 -8.18 26.22 4.63
C LYS A 396 -7.75 27.51 3.93
N GLY A 397 -6.64 27.46 3.18
CA GLY A 397 -6.08 28.61 2.44
C GLY A 397 -6.91 29.04 1.25
N THR A 398 -7.80 28.18 0.73
CA THR A 398 -8.65 28.50 -0.44
C THR A 398 -9.47 29.77 -0.24
N LYS A 399 -9.64 30.54 -1.32
CA LYS A 399 -10.53 31.71 -1.38
C LYS A 399 -11.83 31.41 -2.11
N VAL A 400 -12.02 30.18 -2.56
CA VAL A 400 -13.09 29.75 -3.46
C VAL A 400 -13.76 28.45 -2.97
N SER A 401 -13.97 28.32 -1.66
CA SER A 401 -14.44 27.10 -1.00
C SER A 401 -15.71 26.52 -1.59
N ASP A 402 -16.69 27.33 -1.98
CA ASP A 402 -17.94 26.87 -2.60
C ASP A 402 -17.69 26.23 -3.98
N ALA A 403 -16.83 26.85 -4.78
CA ALA A 403 -16.44 26.34 -6.10
C ALA A 403 -15.59 25.05 -5.94
N ALA A 404 -14.67 25.03 -4.97
CA ALA A 404 -13.86 23.87 -4.67
C ALA A 404 -14.76 22.70 -4.20
N PHE A 405 -15.74 22.95 -3.33
CA PHE A 405 -16.67 21.91 -2.87
C PHE A 405 -17.53 21.35 -4.01
N LYS A 406 -17.97 22.20 -4.93
CA LYS A 406 -18.71 21.77 -6.13
C LYS A 406 -17.87 20.84 -7.02
N ALA A 407 -16.58 21.18 -7.25
CA ALA A 407 -15.67 20.32 -7.99
C ALA A 407 -15.42 19.00 -7.24
N LEU A 408 -15.14 19.08 -5.94
CA LEU A 408 -14.84 17.92 -5.08
C LEU A 408 -15.99 16.91 -5.09
N THR A 409 -17.24 17.35 -4.96
CA THR A 409 -18.39 16.45 -5.03
C THR A 409 -18.55 15.76 -6.39
N ALA A 410 -18.21 16.44 -7.48
CA ALA A 410 -18.18 15.85 -8.82
C ALA A 410 -17.07 14.79 -8.95
N MET A 411 -15.90 15.04 -8.35
CA MET A 411 -14.78 14.08 -8.34
C MET A 411 -15.14 12.81 -7.58
N VAL A 412 -15.70 12.94 -6.37
CA VAL A 412 -16.16 11.80 -5.56
C VAL A 412 -17.23 10.96 -6.29
N ALA A 413 -18.05 11.61 -7.13
CA ALA A 413 -19.08 10.93 -7.91
C ALA A 413 -18.56 10.21 -9.16
N SER A 414 -17.31 10.45 -9.57
CA SER A 414 -16.76 9.99 -10.87
C SER A 414 -16.42 8.51 -10.86
N GLY A 415 -17.15 7.70 -11.62
CA GLY A 415 -16.83 6.29 -11.86
C GLY A 415 -15.52 6.10 -12.64
N ASP A 416 -15.22 7.02 -13.57
CA ASP A 416 -14.00 6.94 -14.40
C ASP A 416 -12.74 7.13 -13.54
N LEU A 417 -12.76 8.08 -12.59
CA LEU A 417 -11.67 8.24 -11.64
C LEU A 417 -11.51 7.01 -10.74
N LEU A 418 -12.61 6.46 -10.19
CA LEU A 418 -12.57 5.23 -9.39
C LEU A 418 -11.93 4.07 -10.17
N THR A 419 -12.32 3.90 -11.42
CA THR A 419 -11.76 2.85 -12.29
C THR A 419 -10.26 3.07 -12.56
N ALA A 420 -9.86 4.29 -12.87
CA ALA A 420 -8.46 4.63 -13.17
C ALA A 420 -7.54 4.44 -11.97
N TYR A 421 -8.04 4.65 -10.75
CA TYR A 421 -7.29 4.42 -9.53
C TYR A 421 -7.37 2.96 -9.01
N GLY A 422 -8.12 2.07 -9.65
CA GLY A 422 -8.38 0.73 -9.14
C GLY A 422 -9.06 0.73 -7.77
N ALA A 423 -9.89 1.74 -7.54
CA ALA A 423 -10.40 2.11 -6.23
C ALA A 423 -11.81 1.56 -6.01
N MET A 424 -11.99 0.69 -5.00
CA MET A 424 -13.31 0.21 -4.61
C MET A 424 -14.14 1.40 -4.09
N PRO A 425 -15.32 1.68 -4.64
CA PRO A 425 -16.13 2.83 -4.23
C PRO A 425 -16.47 2.81 -2.73
N ALA A 426 -16.31 3.96 -2.06
CA ALA A 426 -16.83 4.14 -0.71
C ALA A 426 -18.38 4.10 -0.68
N ASP A 427 -19.02 4.53 -1.77
CA ASP A 427 -20.47 4.38 -1.98
C ASP A 427 -20.82 2.93 -2.32
N GLN A 428 -21.42 2.22 -1.36
CA GLN A 428 -21.78 0.80 -1.48
C GLN A 428 -22.70 0.53 -2.68
N SER A 429 -23.55 1.49 -3.08
CA SER A 429 -24.44 1.33 -4.23
C SER A 429 -23.70 1.21 -5.57
N LYS A 430 -22.44 1.64 -5.63
CA LYS A 430 -21.57 1.58 -6.82
C LYS A 430 -20.63 0.38 -6.82
N GLN A 431 -20.49 -0.32 -5.71
CA GLN A 431 -19.51 -1.40 -5.57
C GLN A 431 -19.75 -2.54 -6.53
N GLN A 432 -21.01 -2.97 -6.74
CA GLN A 432 -21.31 -4.07 -7.67
C GLN A 432 -20.86 -3.75 -9.10
N ALA A 433 -21.13 -2.55 -9.59
CA ALA A 433 -20.71 -2.14 -10.93
C ALA A 433 -19.17 -2.09 -11.04
N TRP A 434 -18.48 -1.73 -9.97
CA TRP A 434 -17.03 -1.75 -9.91
C TRP A 434 -16.49 -3.19 -9.91
N PHE A 435 -17.07 -4.11 -9.11
CA PHE A 435 -16.71 -5.53 -9.12
C PHE A 435 -16.86 -6.14 -10.51
N ASP A 436 -17.96 -5.85 -11.20
CA ASP A 436 -18.22 -6.32 -12.55
C ASP A 436 -17.15 -5.80 -13.53
N SER A 437 -16.71 -4.55 -13.36
CA SER A 437 -15.67 -3.96 -14.20
C SER A 437 -14.29 -4.60 -13.97
N ILE A 438 -13.94 -4.89 -12.72
CA ILE A 438 -12.70 -5.62 -12.40
C ILE A 438 -12.76 -7.04 -12.96
N ASN A 439 -13.86 -7.78 -12.73
CA ASN A 439 -14.03 -9.15 -13.24
C ASN A 439 -13.90 -9.20 -14.77
N ALA A 440 -14.38 -8.19 -15.49
CA ALA A 440 -14.22 -8.10 -16.93
C ALA A 440 -12.75 -7.98 -17.37
N GLY A 441 -11.89 -7.41 -16.55
CA GLY A 441 -10.44 -7.33 -16.74
C GLY A 441 -9.70 -8.65 -16.48
N PHE A 442 -10.34 -9.62 -15.79
CA PHE A 442 -9.75 -10.91 -15.40
C PHE A 442 -10.58 -12.10 -15.89
N PRO A 443 -10.67 -12.32 -17.21
CA PRO A 443 -11.47 -13.40 -17.76
C PRO A 443 -11.00 -14.77 -17.25
N GLY A 444 -11.92 -15.53 -16.65
CA GLY A 444 -11.64 -16.86 -16.07
C GLY A 444 -11.21 -16.86 -14.61
N MET A 445 -11.10 -15.68 -13.97
CA MET A 445 -11.00 -15.53 -12.53
C MET A 445 -12.40 -15.22 -11.95
N ASP A 446 -12.78 -15.99 -10.96
CA ASP A 446 -14.10 -15.89 -10.31
C ASP A 446 -13.86 -15.36 -8.89
N PHE A 447 -13.73 -14.02 -8.76
CA PHE A 447 -13.47 -13.37 -7.49
C PHE A 447 -14.72 -13.36 -6.61
N ASP A 448 -14.61 -13.88 -5.39
CA ASP A 448 -15.66 -13.78 -4.38
C ASP A 448 -15.57 -12.43 -3.65
N TRP A 449 -16.14 -11.38 -4.26
CA TRP A 449 -16.17 -10.03 -3.69
C TRP A 449 -16.96 -9.93 -2.37
N SER A 450 -17.74 -10.95 -2.00
CA SER A 450 -18.39 -10.97 -0.69
C SER A 450 -17.37 -10.95 0.45
N VAL A 451 -16.16 -11.46 0.22
CA VAL A 451 -15.04 -11.40 1.18
C VAL A 451 -14.65 -9.94 1.44
N ALA A 452 -14.35 -9.17 0.40
CA ALA A 452 -13.98 -7.75 0.55
C ALA A 452 -15.08 -6.95 1.26
N THR A 453 -16.33 -7.17 0.88
CA THR A 453 -17.50 -6.51 1.51
C THR A 453 -17.64 -6.90 2.98
N ALA A 454 -17.45 -8.19 3.31
CA ALA A 454 -17.54 -8.66 4.70
C ALA A 454 -16.45 -8.04 5.58
N MET A 455 -15.24 -7.84 5.05
CA MET A 455 -14.12 -7.28 5.81
C MET A 455 -14.30 -5.81 6.17
N LEU A 456 -15.13 -5.04 5.46
CA LEU A 456 -15.49 -3.67 5.83
C LEU A 456 -16.15 -3.56 7.21
N ALA A 457 -16.74 -4.63 7.73
CA ALA A 457 -17.37 -4.66 9.06
C ALA A 457 -16.35 -4.75 10.23
N TYR A 458 -15.07 -4.92 9.96
CA TYR A 458 -14.04 -5.19 10.97
C TYR A 458 -12.82 -4.24 10.89
N PRO A 459 -13.03 -2.91 10.70
CA PRO A 459 -11.91 -1.98 10.56
C PRO A 459 -11.06 -1.91 11.83
N ASP A 460 -9.79 -1.57 11.66
CA ASP A 460 -8.88 -1.25 12.75
C ASP A 460 -9.19 0.16 13.31
N VAL A 461 -10.08 0.24 14.27
CA VAL A 461 -10.47 1.50 14.93
C VAL A 461 -10.08 1.47 16.40
N PRO A 462 -9.25 2.44 16.88
CA PRO A 462 -8.63 3.52 16.13
C PRO A 462 -7.61 3.00 15.12
N ASN A 463 -7.53 3.67 13.96
CA ASN A 463 -6.63 3.29 12.91
C ASN A 463 -5.17 3.42 13.36
N HIS A 464 -4.34 2.45 12.97
CA HIS A 464 -2.91 2.38 13.30
C HIS A 464 -2.10 3.61 12.86
N GLN A 465 -2.60 4.40 11.91
CA GLN A 465 -1.95 5.61 11.41
C GLN A 465 -2.48 6.90 12.05
N SER A 466 -3.58 6.81 12.82
CA SER A 466 -4.26 8.00 13.36
C SER A 466 -3.43 8.73 14.41
N ASN A 467 -3.44 10.05 14.32
CA ASN A 467 -2.91 10.98 15.31
C ASN A 467 -1.40 10.88 15.59
N LEU A 468 -0.61 10.35 14.63
CA LEU A 468 0.85 10.27 14.78
C LEU A 468 1.50 11.66 14.63
N PRO A 469 2.10 12.22 15.69
CA PRO A 469 2.93 13.41 15.56
C PRO A 469 4.11 13.15 14.63
N ASP A 470 4.45 14.11 13.77
CA ASP A 470 5.48 14.00 12.74
C ASP A 470 5.42 12.63 12.03
N TYR A 471 4.32 12.42 11.32
CA TYR A 471 4.01 11.18 10.65
C TYR A 471 5.18 10.61 9.82
N SER A 472 5.89 11.46 9.08
CA SER A 472 7.01 11.03 8.21
C SER A 472 8.16 10.42 9.01
N SER A 473 8.53 11.02 10.13
CA SER A 473 9.57 10.51 11.02
C SER A 473 9.11 9.25 11.74
N ALA A 474 7.85 9.18 12.18
CA ALA A 474 7.27 7.99 12.79
C ALA A 474 7.24 6.81 11.81
N ARG A 475 6.83 7.04 10.56
CA ARG A 475 6.88 6.01 9.50
C ARG A 475 8.29 5.48 9.29
N SER A 476 9.30 6.35 9.23
CA SER A 476 10.69 5.94 9.08
C SER A 476 11.17 5.07 10.26
N ALA A 477 10.72 5.36 11.47
CA ALA A 477 11.02 4.53 12.64
C ALA A 477 10.36 3.13 12.55
N PHE A 478 9.11 3.04 12.06
CA PHE A 478 8.45 1.75 11.82
C PHE A 478 9.17 0.94 10.75
N GLN A 479 9.56 1.56 9.64
CA GLN A 479 10.30 0.90 8.57
C GLN A 479 11.65 0.38 9.07
N ALA A 480 12.39 1.16 9.84
CA ALA A 480 13.66 0.72 10.42
C ALA A 480 13.47 -0.48 11.36
N PHE A 481 12.43 -0.47 12.19
CA PHE A 481 12.11 -1.59 13.07
C PHE A 481 11.71 -2.84 12.26
N GLY A 482 10.77 -2.70 11.31
CA GLY A 482 10.29 -3.79 10.47
C GLY A 482 11.42 -4.43 9.66
N ASN A 483 12.31 -3.62 9.11
CA ASN A 483 13.48 -4.11 8.38
C ASN A 483 14.39 -4.99 9.26
N ASN A 484 14.61 -4.60 10.52
CA ASN A 484 15.46 -5.38 11.43
C ASN A 484 14.96 -6.81 11.65
N TYR A 485 13.67 -7.02 11.90
CA TYR A 485 13.17 -8.36 12.19
C TYR A 485 13.16 -9.29 10.96
N ARG A 486 13.17 -8.75 9.74
CA ARG A 486 13.25 -9.53 8.48
C ARG A 486 14.67 -9.75 7.98
N THR A 487 15.64 -8.98 8.45
CA THR A 487 17.05 -9.10 8.03
C THR A 487 17.94 -9.75 9.07
N THR A 488 17.51 -9.81 10.34
CA THR A 488 18.35 -10.23 11.46
C THR A 488 17.75 -11.43 12.19
N SER A 489 18.45 -12.54 12.15
CA SER A 489 18.14 -13.75 12.91
C SER A 489 18.48 -13.57 14.39
N GLY A 490 17.68 -14.17 15.29
CA GLY A 490 17.95 -14.17 16.75
C GLY A 490 17.75 -12.81 17.41
N LEU A 491 16.97 -11.93 16.81
CA LEU A 491 16.65 -10.61 17.33
C LEU A 491 15.81 -10.71 18.62
N ASP A 492 16.17 -9.94 19.63
CA ASP A 492 15.34 -9.73 20.83
C ASP A 492 14.22 -8.70 20.48
N ILE A 493 13.08 -9.23 20.10
CA ILE A 493 11.93 -8.42 19.65
C ILE A 493 11.45 -7.47 20.75
N ASP A 494 11.45 -7.90 22.02
CA ASP A 494 11.00 -7.04 23.13
C ASP A 494 11.96 -5.86 23.34
N ALA A 495 13.28 -6.09 23.23
CA ALA A 495 14.28 -5.04 23.28
C ALA A 495 14.15 -4.06 22.09
N GLU A 496 13.89 -4.56 20.89
CA GLU A 496 13.69 -3.70 19.70
C GLU A 496 12.40 -2.89 19.77
N LEU A 497 11.31 -3.45 20.30
CA LEU A 497 10.06 -2.71 20.55
C LEU A 497 10.25 -1.60 21.59
N ALA A 498 11.03 -1.86 22.65
CA ALA A 498 11.37 -0.82 23.62
C ALA A 498 12.17 0.30 23.00
N LYS A 499 13.12 0.01 22.08
CA LYS A 499 13.86 1.03 21.33
C LYS A 499 12.94 1.82 20.39
N LEU A 500 12.00 1.14 19.71
CA LEU A 500 11.01 1.80 18.86
C LEU A 500 10.17 2.78 19.67
N GLN A 501 9.69 2.39 20.85
CA GLN A 501 8.91 3.27 21.74
C GLN A 501 9.69 4.52 22.13
N VAL A 502 10.97 4.38 22.52
CA VAL A 502 11.86 5.52 22.85
C VAL A 502 12.06 6.42 21.64
N THR A 503 12.24 5.85 20.45
CA THR A 503 12.41 6.59 19.20
C THR A 503 11.16 7.40 18.87
N LEU A 504 9.98 6.77 18.95
CA LEU A 504 8.69 7.45 18.72
C LEU A 504 8.47 8.58 19.74
N GLN A 505 8.77 8.36 21.04
CA GLN A 505 8.65 9.41 22.04
C GLN A 505 9.54 10.61 21.70
N GLY A 506 10.79 10.37 21.29
CA GLY A 506 11.68 11.45 20.87
C GLY A 506 11.23 12.20 19.60
N ILE A 507 10.44 11.56 18.74
CA ILE A 507 9.78 12.20 17.61
C ILE A 507 8.61 13.05 18.10
N PHE A 508 7.75 12.50 18.96
CA PHE A 508 6.58 13.18 19.50
C PHE A 508 6.96 14.45 20.31
N ASP A 509 8.01 14.35 21.14
CA ASP A 509 8.51 15.48 21.93
C ASP A 509 9.02 16.64 21.06
N LYS A 510 9.49 16.37 19.84
CA LYS A 510 9.96 17.42 18.91
C LYS A 510 8.83 18.01 18.06
N ALA A 511 7.73 17.31 17.92
CA ALA A 511 6.58 17.76 17.13
C ALA A 511 5.63 18.67 17.93
N GLN A 512 5.81 18.76 19.25
CA GLN A 512 5.09 19.70 20.15
C GLN A 512 5.79 21.06 20.17
#